data_763889a724adc4571ee9770dfcce247f
#
_entry.id   763889a724adc4571ee9770dfcce247f
#
_cell.length_a   1.000
_cell.length_b   1.000
_cell.length_c   1.000
_cell.angle_alpha   90.00
_cell.angle_beta   90.00
_cell.angle_gamma   90.00
#
_symmetry.space_group_name_H-M   'P 1'
#
loop_
_entity.id
_entity.type
_entity.pdbx_description
1 polymer ?
#
loop_
_entity_poly.entity_id
_entity_poly.type
_entity_poly.pdbx_seq_one_letter_code
_entity_poly.pdbx_strand_id
1 'polypeptide(L)'
;MEEPLNIALLCHPTVGGSGILATELGHRLADRGHKIYVISERPPFRLREDHPRIHFCESTPVEFPLFKSPDHTLPLATRIAEVCTNHKIDLIHAHYAIPHTAAAWIAKELIGQAAPPIITTLHLSLIHI
;
A
#
# COMPACT_ATOMS: atom_id res chain seq x y z
N MET A 1 13.53 -21.65 8.22
CA MET A 1 13.36 -20.30 8.76
C MET A 1 13.22 -19.32 7.60
N GLU A 2 12.13 -18.60 7.57
CA GLU A 2 11.89 -17.62 6.50
C GLU A 2 12.79 -16.40 6.69
N GLU A 3 13.38 -15.91 5.62
CA GLU A 3 14.08 -14.64 5.69
C GLU A 3 13.09 -13.50 5.80
N PRO A 4 13.32 -12.52 6.69
CA PRO A 4 12.43 -11.36 6.79
C PRO A 4 12.38 -10.58 5.47
N LEU A 5 11.19 -10.19 5.09
CA LEU A 5 10.96 -9.36 3.91
C LEU A 5 10.51 -7.97 4.32
N ASN A 6 10.81 -7.00 3.48
CA ASN A 6 10.25 -5.66 3.57
C ASN A 6 9.11 -5.58 2.57
N ILE A 7 7.88 -5.41 3.07
CA ILE A 7 6.67 -5.46 2.25
C ILE A 7 5.97 -4.10 2.27
N ALA A 8 5.71 -3.55 1.10
CA ALA A 8 4.87 -2.37 0.97
C ALA A 8 3.43 -2.82 0.80
N LEU A 9 2.57 -2.45 1.74
CA LEU A 9 1.17 -2.85 1.78
C LEU A 9 0.30 -1.66 1.39
N LEU A 10 -0.47 -1.81 0.33
CA LEU A 10 -1.35 -0.76 -0.19
C LEU A 10 -2.80 -1.15 0.12
N CYS A 11 -3.53 -0.28 0.80
CA CYS A 11 -4.91 -0.56 1.13
C CYS A 11 -5.68 0.74 1.37
N HIS A 12 -7.01 0.63 1.37
CA HIS A 12 -7.87 1.75 1.71
C HIS A 12 -7.86 1.98 3.22
N PRO A 13 -7.92 3.24 3.66
CA PRO A 13 -7.94 3.54 5.10
C PRO A 13 -9.33 3.42 5.73
N THR A 14 -10.31 2.92 4.98
CA THR A 14 -11.69 2.83 5.44
C THR A 14 -11.91 1.67 6.40
N VAL A 15 -13.08 1.67 7.06
CA VAL A 15 -13.46 0.59 7.96
C VAL A 15 -14.05 -0.62 7.24
N GLY A 16 -14.04 -0.64 5.91
CA GLY A 16 -14.56 -1.75 5.12
C GLY A 16 -13.76 -3.03 5.30
N GLY A 17 -14.36 -4.15 4.91
CA GLY A 17 -13.77 -5.47 5.10
C GLY A 17 -12.39 -5.65 4.49
N SER A 18 -12.16 -5.06 3.32
CA SER A 18 -10.86 -5.16 2.64
C SER A 18 -9.74 -4.49 3.42
N GLY A 19 -10.04 -3.33 4.02
CA GLY A 19 -9.05 -2.63 4.83
C GLY A 19 -8.72 -3.40 6.10
N ILE A 20 -9.71 -4.02 6.72
CA ILE A 20 -9.49 -4.85 7.91
C ILE A 20 -8.67 -6.09 7.56
N LEU A 21 -8.97 -6.76 6.45
CA LEU A 21 -8.22 -7.94 6.02
C LEU A 21 -6.77 -7.59 5.73
N ALA A 22 -6.53 -6.50 5.01
CA ALA A 22 -5.18 -6.05 4.70
C ALA A 22 -4.41 -5.74 5.98
N THR A 23 -5.04 -5.03 6.91
CA THR A 23 -4.42 -4.65 8.17
C THR A 23 -4.07 -5.87 9.01
N GLU A 24 -5.00 -6.82 9.14
CA GLU A 24 -4.76 -8.05 9.90
C GLU A 24 -3.64 -8.90 9.27
N LEU A 25 -3.62 -8.99 7.95
CA LEU A 25 -2.52 -9.67 7.26
C LEU A 25 -1.19 -9.00 7.58
N GLY A 26 -1.16 -7.67 7.51
CA GLY A 26 0.05 -6.91 7.85
C GLY A 26 0.51 -7.19 9.28
N HIS A 27 -0.42 -7.21 10.24
CA HIS A 27 -0.09 -7.53 11.63
C HIS A 27 0.52 -8.92 11.77
N ARG A 28 -0.08 -9.92 11.11
CA ARG A 28 0.41 -11.30 11.16
C ARG A 28 1.80 -11.43 10.55
N LEU A 29 2.03 -10.78 9.43
CA LEU A 29 3.33 -10.79 8.79
C LEU A 29 4.38 -10.08 9.65
N ALA A 30 4.01 -8.96 10.27
CA ALA A 30 4.91 -8.25 11.18
C ALA A 30 5.26 -9.11 12.39
N ASP A 31 4.30 -9.84 12.93
CA ASP A 31 4.53 -10.75 14.05
C ASP A 31 5.47 -11.89 13.65
N ARG A 32 5.54 -12.25 12.39
CA ARG A 32 6.46 -13.25 11.86
C ARG A 32 7.85 -12.70 11.55
N GLY A 33 8.07 -11.42 11.77
CA GLY A 33 9.37 -10.79 11.59
C GLY A 33 9.54 -9.99 10.31
N HIS A 34 8.52 -9.92 9.46
CA HIS A 34 8.58 -9.09 8.26
C HIS A 34 8.34 -7.63 8.61
N LYS A 35 8.93 -6.73 7.85
CA LYS A 35 8.75 -5.30 8.05
C LYS A 35 7.69 -4.80 7.07
N ILE A 36 6.67 -4.14 7.59
CA ILE A 36 5.50 -3.74 6.81
C ILE A 36 5.45 -2.22 6.69
N TYR A 37 5.45 -1.74 5.46
CA TYR A 37 5.31 -0.32 5.14
C TYR A 37 3.90 -0.13 4.59
N VAL A 38 3.01 0.41 5.40
CA VAL A 38 1.61 0.63 5.02
C VAL A 38 1.50 2.00 4.36
N ILE A 39 1.10 2.01 3.09
CA ILE A 39 0.98 3.26 2.32
C ILE A 39 -0.51 3.54 2.10
N SER A 40 -0.99 4.65 2.65
CA SER A 40 -2.38 5.04 2.58
C SER A 40 -2.51 6.54 2.88
N GLU A 41 -3.67 7.12 2.59
CA GLU A 41 -3.93 8.54 2.87
C GLU A 41 -3.93 8.85 4.36
N ARG A 42 -4.38 7.91 5.17
CA ARG A 42 -4.37 7.99 6.62
C ARG A 42 -4.25 6.58 7.18
N PRO A 43 -3.90 6.42 8.45
CA PRO A 43 -3.76 5.08 9.01
C PRO A 43 -5.04 4.29 8.84
N PRO A 44 -4.96 3.08 8.30
CA PRO A 44 -6.12 2.20 8.19
C PRO A 44 -6.74 1.91 9.55
N PHE A 45 -8.04 1.67 9.55
CA PHE A 45 -8.76 1.30 10.76
C PHE A 45 -8.10 0.08 11.41
N ARG A 46 -7.83 0.15 12.70
CA ARG A 46 -7.18 -0.89 13.51
C ARG A 46 -5.68 -1.10 13.24
N LEU A 47 -5.03 -0.25 12.47
CA LEU A 47 -3.59 -0.40 12.27
C LEU A 47 -2.85 -0.17 13.59
N ARG A 48 -2.00 -1.12 13.96
CA ARG A 48 -1.18 -1.02 15.16
C ARG A 48 0.12 -0.26 14.85
N GLU A 49 0.06 1.04 14.96
CA GLU A 49 1.20 1.91 14.65
C GLU A 49 2.33 1.79 15.68
N ASP A 50 2.01 1.23 16.85
CA ASP A 50 3.01 1.00 17.91
C ASP A 50 3.86 -0.25 17.69
N HIS A 51 3.52 -1.07 16.69
CA HIS A 51 4.30 -2.27 16.40
C HIS A 51 5.66 -1.86 15.80
N PRO A 52 6.79 -2.42 16.31
CA PRO A 52 8.12 -2.01 15.86
C PRO A 52 8.43 -2.32 14.40
N ARG A 53 7.70 -3.24 13.77
CA ARG A 53 7.90 -3.62 12.38
C ARG A 53 6.83 -3.07 11.44
N ILE A 54 5.93 -2.23 11.93
CA ILE A 54 4.90 -1.60 11.11
C ILE A 54 5.18 -0.13 11.00
N HIS A 55 5.31 0.36 9.77
CA HIS A 55 5.58 1.76 9.47
C HIS A 55 4.49 2.31 8.58
N PHE A 56 3.85 3.38 9.02
CA PHE A 56 2.83 4.04 8.22
C PHE A 56 3.48 5.12 7.35
N CYS A 57 3.16 5.11 6.06
CA CYS A 57 3.66 6.07 5.08
C CYS A 57 2.48 6.78 4.44
N GLU A 58 2.30 8.05 4.77
CA GLU A 58 1.17 8.81 4.28
C GLU A 58 1.29 9.15 2.80
N SER A 59 0.18 9.00 2.07
CA SER A 59 0.03 9.43 0.69
C SER A 59 -1.06 10.48 0.64
N THR A 60 -0.72 11.71 0.30
CA THR A 60 -1.67 12.83 0.30
C THR A 60 -2.24 13.06 -1.10
N PRO A 61 -3.57 13.01 -1.28
CA PRO A 61 -4.17 13.34 -2.57
C PRO A 61 -3.89 14.78 -2.97
N VAL A 62 -3.79 15.02 -4.28
CA VAL A 62 -3.58 16.36 -4.81
C VAL A 62 -4.92 16.91 -5.30
N GLU A 63 -5.29 18.09 -4.81
CA GLU A 63 -6.49 18.79 -5.22
C GLU A 63 -6.14 19.87 -6.24
N PHE A 64 -6.85 19.84 -7.37
CA PHE A 64 -6.72 20.87 -8.38
C PHE A 64 -8.03 21.61 -8.49
N PRO A 65 -8.01 22.97 -8.54
CA PRO A 65 -9.25 23.77 -8.61
C PRO A 65 -10.13 23.44 -9.81
N LEU A 66 -9.55 22.92 -10.88
CA LEU A 66 -10.29 22.59 -12.10
C LEU A 66 -10.91 21.20 -12.06
N PHE A 67 -10.55 20.37 -11.11
CA PHE A 67 -11.05 19.00 -10.99
C PHE A 67 -12.06 18.90 -9.86
N LYS A 68 -13.13 18.13 -10.09
CA LYS A 68 -14.19 17.97 -9.10
C LYS A 68 -13.80 17.07 -7.92
N SER A 69 -12.77 16.24 -8.11
CA SER A 69 -12.31 15.35 -7.08
C SER A 69 -10.79 15.34 -7.02
N PRO A 70 -10.20 15.05 -5.85
CA PRO A 70 -8.74 14.96 -5.75
C PRO A 70 -8.19 13.83 -6.61
N ASP A 71 -6.97 14.01 -7.09
CA ASP A 71 -6.25 12.94 -7.74
C ASP A 71 -5.56 12.09 -6.66
N HIS A 72 -5.86 10.81 -6.64
CA HIS A 72 -5.29 9.86 -5.68
C HIS A 72 -4.21 8.98 -6.30
N THR A 73 -4.32 8.69 -7.58
CA THR A 73 -3.46 7.68 -8.23
C THR A 73 -2.03 8.13 -8.38
N LEU A 74 -1.79 9.31 -8.91
CA LEU A 74 -0.43 9.79 -9.13
C LEU A 74 0.31 10.08 -7.82
N PRO A 75 -0.32 10.76 -6.83
CA PRO A 75 0.32 10.92 -5.52
C PRO A 75 0.64 9.58 -4.85
N LEU A 76 -0.26 8.60 -4.96
CA LEU A 76 -0.01 7.27 -4.43
C LEU A 76 1.18 6.60 -5.14
N ALA A 77 1.23 6.68 -6.47
CA ALA A 77 2.33 6.11 -7.23
C ALA A 77 3.67 6.76 -6.85
N THR A 78 3.68 8.08 -6.69
CA THR A 78 4.88 8.81 -6.27
C THR A 78 5.33 8.35 -4.88
N ARG A 79 4.39 8.23 -3.95
CA ARG A 79 4.72 7.80 -2.60
C ARG A 79 5.24 6.37 -2.57
N ILE A 80 4.64 5.47 -3.36
CA ILE A 80 5.15 4.10 -3.49
C ILE A 80 6.60 4.11 -3.99
N ALA A 81 6.87 4.90 -5.01
CA ALA A 81 8.23 5.00 -5.55
C ALA A 81 9.21 5.52 -4.51
N GLU A 82 8.82 6.53 -3.72
CA GLU A 82 9.66 7.05 -2.65
C GLU A 82 9.96 5.99 -1.60
N VAL A 83 8.93 5.27 -1.15
CA VAL A 83 9.10 4.23 -0.13
C VAL A 83 10.01 3.12 -0.65
N CYS A 84 9.81 2.69 -1.89
CA CYS A 84 10.65 1.64 -2.48
C CYS A 84 12.09 2.08 -2.69
N THR A 85 12.31 3.37 -2.94
CA THR A 85 13.66 3.92 -3.14
C THR A 85 14.37 4.13 -1.80
N ASN A 86 13.66 4.63 -0.80
CA ASN A 86 14.23 4.93 0.51
C ASN A 86 14.40 3.70 1.40
N HIS A 87 13.65 2.65 1.12
CA HIS A 87 13.69 1.39 1.86
C HIS A 87 13.85 0.26 0.86
N LYS A 88 14.55 -0.77 1.24
CA LYS A 88 14.73 -1.92 0.36
C LYS A 88 13.47 -2.79 0.39
N ILE A 89 12.48 -2.42 -0.40
CA ILE A 89 11.22 -3.15 -0.47
C ILE A 89 11.39 -4.38 -1.35
N ASP A 90 10.98 -5.53 -0.82
CA ASP A 90 11.09 -6.80 -1.53
C ASP A 90 9.83 -7.17 -2.31
N LEU A 91 8.67 -6.62 -1.88
CA LEU A 91 7.38 -6.99 -2.44
C LEU A 91 6.38 -5.86 -2.22
N ILE A 92 5.58 -5.54 -3.24
CA ILE A 92 4.45 -4.66 -3.12
C ILE A 92 3.19 -5.51 -3.12
N HIS A 93 2.38 -5.41 -2.07
CA HIS A 93 1.10 -6.12 -1.99
C HIS A 93 -0.03 -5.10 -2.04
N ALA A 94 -0.74 -5.07 -3.16
CA ALA A 94 -1.85 -4.15 -3.38
C ALA A 94 -3.19 -4.84 -3.14
N HIS A 95 -4.04 -4.22 -2.36
CA HIS A 95 -5.41 -4.65 -2.17
C HIS A 95 -6.30 -3.79 -3.07
N TYR A 96 -6.94 -4.40 -4.04
CA TYR A 96 -7.68 -3.81 -5.15
C TYR A 96 -6.82 -3.49 -6.37
N ALA A 97 -7.41 -3.73 -7.51
CA ALA A 97 -6.76 -3.43 -8.78
C ALA A 97 -6.68 -1.92 -9.02
N ILE A 98 -7.74 -1.21 -8.72
CA ILE A 98 -7.84 0.25 -8.90
C ILE A 98 -8.25 0.89 -7.58
N PRO A 99 -7.54 1.90 -7.09
CA PRO A 99 -6.35 2.52 -7.70
C PRO A 99 -5.03 1.84 -7.36
N HIS A 100 -5.00 0.89 -6.44
CA HIS A 100 -3.76 0.45 -5.79
C HIS A 100 -2.79 -0.26 -6.73
N THR A 101 -3.24 -1.30 -7.46
CA THR A 101 -2.35 -1.98 -8.39
C THR A 101 -1.94 -1.07 -9.54
N ALA A 102 -2.86 -0.24 -10.03
CA ALA A 102 -2.55 0.70 -11.09
C ALA A 102 -1.46 1.68 -10.63
N ALA A 103 -1.59 2.22 -9.42
CA ALA A 103 -0.59 3.12 -8.85
C ALA A 103 0.76 2.40 -8.66
N ALA A 104 0.73 1.16 -8.20
CA ALA A 104 1.94 0.36 -8.03
C ALA A 104 2.63 0.11 -9.37
N TRP A 105 1.87 -0.14 -10.41
CA TRP A 105 2.43 -0.33 -11.75
C TRP A 105 3.10 0.95 -12.26
N ILE A 106 2.46 2.10 -12.06
CA ILE A 106 3.06 3.38 -12.41
C ILE A 106 4.35 3.61 -11.62
N ALA A 107 4.32 3.33 -10.31
CA ALA A 107 5.50 3.44 -9.47
C ALA A 107 6.65 2.55 -9.98
N LYS A 108 6.32 1.36 -10.44
CA LYS A 108 7.31 0.43 -10.99
C LYS A 108 8.01 1.04 -12.20
N GLU A 109 7.27 1.72 -13.07
CA GLU A 109 7.85 2.41 -14.22
C GLU A 109 8.77 3.56 -13.77
N LEU A 110 8.39 4.26 -12.70
CA LEU A 110 9.23 5.34 -12.16
C LEU A 110 10.52 4.82 -11.54
N ILE A 111 10.48 3.65 -10.90
CA ILE A 111 11.65 3.05 -10.23
C ILE A 111 12.60 2.42 -11.25
N GLY A 112 12.04 1.75 -12.25
CA GLY A 112 12.83 1.07 -13.27
C GLY A 112 13.13 -0.38 -12.92
N GLN A 113 14.29 -0.88 -13.36
CA GLN A 113 14.62 -2.30 -13.25
C GLN A 113 14.72 -2.81 -11.82
N ALA A 114 15.00 -1.94 -10.87
CA ALA A 114 15.11 -2.32 -9.46
C ALA A 114 13.77 -2.43 -8.75
N ALA A 115 12.65 -2.23 -9.47
CA ALA A 115 11.32 -2.23 -8.86
C ALA A 115 10.97 -3.63 -8.33
N PRO A 116 10.36 -3.71 -7.13
CA PRO A 116 9.95 -4.99 -6.57
C PRO A 116 8.72 -5.55 -7.31
N PRO A 117 8.48 -6.86 -7.22
CA PRO A 117 7.29 -7.46 -7.81
C PRO A 117 6.01 -6.98 -7.11
N ILE A 118 4.89 -7.06 -7.83
CA ILE A 118 3.58 -6.65 -7.33
C ILE A 118 2.68 -7.86 -7.22
N ILE A 119 2.06 -8.03 -6.06
CA ILE A 119 0.99 -9.01 -5.85
C ILE A 119 -0.30 -8.23 -5.60
N THR A 120 -1.40 -8.66 -6.22
CA THR A 120 -2.69 -8.02 -6.06
C THR A 120 -3.68 -8.99 -5.45
N THR A 121 -4.39 -8.54 -4.40
CA THR A 121 -5.55 -9.25 -3.88
C THR A 121 -6.80 -8.53 -4.34
N LEU A 122 -7.66 -9.25 -5.06
CA LEU A 122 -8.95 -8.74 -5.50
C LEU A 122 -9.99 -9.06 -4.44
N HIS A 123 -10.88 -8.11 -4.17
CA HIS A 123 -11.93 -8.28 -3.18
C HIS A 123 -13.29 -8.38 -3.87
N LEU A 124 -14.10 -9.33 -3.43
CA LEU A 124 -15.38 -9.66 -4.06
C LEU A 124 -16.39 -8.52 -4.02
N SER A 125 -16.24 -7.60 -3.09
CA SER A 125 -17.15 -6.45 -3.00
C SER A 125 -17.23 -5.64 -4.29
N LEU A 126 -16.24 -5.74 -5.16
CA LEU A 126 -16.23 -5.06 -6.45
C LEU A 126 -17.18 -5.68 -7.45
N ILE A 127 -17.63 -6.90 -7.22
CA ILE A 127 -18.50 -7.61 -8.16
C ILE A 127 -19.90 -7.04 -8.18
N HIS A 128 -20.28 -6.35 -7.15
CA HIS A 128 -21.64 -5.79 -7.02
C HIS A 128 -21.83 -4.46 -7.75
N ILE A 129 -20.86 -4.04 -8.46
CA ILE A 129 -20.93 -2.79 -9.23
C ILE A 129 -21.74 -2.98 -10.49
#